data_010a19f1ddfeafb1c906d319a078cdf8
#
_entry.id   010a19f1ddfeafb1c906d319a078cdf8
#
_cell.length_a   1.000
_cell.length_b   1.000
_cell.length_c   1.000
_cell.angle_alpha   90.00
_cell.angle_beta   90.00
_cell.angle_gamma   90.00
#
_symmetry.space_group_name_H-M   'P 1'
#
loop_
_entity.id
_entity.type
_entity.pdbx_description
1 polymer ?
#
loop_
_entity_poly.entity_id
_entity_poly.type
_entity_poly.pdbx_seq_one_letter_code
_entity_poly.pdbx_strand_id
1 'polypeptide(L)'
;EAALLAGVNAAVNAAVMLGAPAAPQVTDALGAAGAGAFWAAGVERIAAMALHMALSILVWMAVTRRVPIWYYFAAVLLHAAANIPAALSQLGLLRSMWCIEGIILAVNAAVCLFVWSVYRKACVHRPLAG
;
A
#
# COMPACT_ATOMS: atom_id res chain seq x y z
N GLU A 1 -6.61 7.54 15.92
CA GLU A 1 -5.16 7.81 15.78
C GLU A 1 -4.71 7.71 14.32
N ALA A 2 -5.07 6.66 13.56
CA ALA A 2 -4.67 6.53 12.15
C ALA A 2 -5.21 7.65 11.25
N ALA A 3 -6.46 8.09 11.45
CA ALA A 3 -7.04 9.24 10.73
C ALA A 3 -6.33 10.55 11.11
N LEU A 4 -5.87 10.68 12.34
CA LEU A 4 -5.10 11.82 12.81
C LEU A 4 -3.71 11.84 12.16
N LEU A 5 -3.02 10.71 12.08
CA LEU A 5 -1.73 10.56 11.40
C LEU A 5 -1.82 10.81 9.90
N ALA A 6 -2.87 10.34 9.23
CA ALA A 6 -3.12 10.62 7.82
C ALA A 6 -3.39 12.13 7.58
N GLY A 7 -4.19 12.75 8.45
CA GLY A 7 -4.46 14.19 8.42
C GLY A 7 -3.19 15.03 8.68
N VAL A 8 -2.37 14.63 9.67
CA VAL A 8 -1.09 15.26 9.98
C VAL A 8 -0.13 15.16 8.79
N ASN A 9 -0.01 13.98 8.17
CA ASN A 9 0.87 13.79 7.02
C ASN A 9 0.42 14.63 5.82
N ALA A 10 -0.88 14.74 5.57
CA ALA A 10 -1.42 15.61 4.52
C ALA A 10 -1.17 17.10 4.84
N ALA A 11 -1.34 17.51 6.09
CA ALA A 11 -1.09 18.89 6.53
C ALA A 11 0.39 19.26 6.45
N VAL A 12 1.30 18.36 6.86
CA VAL A 12 2.76 18.54 6.72
C VAL A 12 3.16 18.69 5.26
N ASN A 13 2.66 17.81 4.38
CA ASN A 13 2.97 17.90 2.97
C ASN A 13 2.43 19.19 2.35
N ALA A 14 1.22 19.62 2.72
CA ALA A 14 0.65 20.89 2.27
C ALA A 14 1.45 22.09 2.81
N ALA A 15 1.85 22.08 4.08
CA ALA A 15 2.65 23.14 4.69
C ALA A 15 4.03 23.26 4.04
N VAL A 16 4.69 22.12 3.75
CA VAL A 16 5.98 22.11 3.05
C VAL A 16 5.85 22.65 1.63
N MET A 17 4.79 22.25 0.90
CA MET A 17 4.53 22.73 -0.47
C MET A 17 4.22 24.23 -0.53
N LEU A 18 3.57 24.77 0.51
CA LEU A 18 3.19 26.19 0.59
C LEU A 18 4.26 27.06 1.27
N GLY A 19 5.37 26.47 1.75
CA GLY A 19 6.41 27.19 2.49
C GLY A 19 5.94 27.77 3.83
N ALA A 20 4.79 27.34 4.36
CA ALA A 20 4.27 27.77 5.62
C ALA A 20 4.99 27.08 6.79
N PRO A 21 5.26 27.76 7.92
CA PRO A 21 5.77 27.08 9.11
C PRO A 21 4.74 26.03 9.55
N ALA A 22 5.21 24.81 9.87
CA ALA A 22 4.33 23.73 10.32
C ALA A 22 3.51 24.23 11.50
N ALA A 23 2.18 24.10 11.42
CA ALA A 23 1.30 24.56 12.47
C ALA A 23 1.68 23.88 13.80
N PRO A 24 1.66 24.59 14.94
CA PRO A 24 2.00 24.03 16.26
C PRO A 24 1.29 22.71 16.55
N GLN A 25 0.03 22.58 16.08
CA GLN A 25 -0.78 21.37 16.22
C GLN A 25 -0.17 20.14 15.53
N VAL A 26 0.61 20.33 14.46
CA VAL A 26 1.29 19.26 13.73
C VAL A 26 2.53 18.79 14.51
N THR A 27 3.29 19.73 15.07
CA THR A 27 4.45 19.40 15.91
C THR A 27 4.04 18.72 17.20
N ASP A 28 2.94 19.13 17.81
CA ASP A 28 2.39 18.51 19.01
C ASP A 28 1.86 17.09 18.72
N ALA A 29 1.16 16.89 17.60
CA ALA A 29 0.69 15.58 17.17
C ALA A 29 1.85 14.62 16.83
N LEU A 30 2.91 15.12 16.19
CA LEU A 30 4.12 14.35 15.92
C LEU A 30 4.89 13.99 17.21
N GLY A 31 4.95 14.92 18.17
CA GLY A 31 5.57 14.68 19.47
C GLY A 31 4.80 13.69 20.33
N ALA A 32 3.47 13.66 20.20
CA ALA A 32 2.61 12.70 20.90
C ALA A 32 2.60 11.30 20.24
N ALA A 33 2.96 11.20 18.95
CA ALA A 33 3.08 9.94 18.24
C ALA A 33 4.32 9.18 18.76
N GLY A 34 4.11 8.10 19.49
CA GLY A 34 5.20 7.27 19.98
C GLY A 34 6.03 6.68 18.83
N ALA A 35 7.31 6.36 19.09
CA ALA A 35 8.24 5.78 18.12
C ALA A 35 7.65 4.57 17.36
N GLY A 36 6.81 3.77 18.02
CA GLY A 36 6.14 2.64 17.40
C GLY A 36 5.21 3.01 16.23
N ALA A 37 4.54 4.16 16.30
CA ALA A 37 3.66 4.64 15.24
C ALA A 37 4.46 5.03 13.98
N PHE A 38 5.65 5.62 14.14
CA PHE A 38 6.53 5.94 13.01
C PHE A 38 7.08 4.69 12.34
N TRP A 39 7.46 3.69 13.13
CA TRP A 39 7.91 2.41 12.59
C TRP A 39 6.81 1.69 11.83
N ALA A 40 5.59 1.61 12.38
CA ALA A 40 4.44 1.02 11.71
C ALA A 40 4.15 1.72 10.38
N ALA A 41 4.07 3.06 10.38
CA ALA A 41 3.87 3.83 9.15
C ALA A 41 4.98 3.63 8.10
N GLY A 42 6.24 3.45 8.55
CA GLY A 42 7.36 3.14 7.67
C GLY A 42 7.23 1.77 7.00
N VAL A 43 6.90 0.76 7.78
CA VAL A 43 6.69 -0.62 7.29
C VAL A 43 5.51 -0.69 6.34
N GLU A 44 4.39 -0.03 6.66
CA GLU A 44 3.22 0.06 5.79
C GLU A 44 3.57 0.66 4.42
N ARG A 45 4.37 1.74 4.38
CA ARG A 45 4.81 2.35 3.13
C ARG A 45 5.67 1.44 2.28
N ILE A 46 6.59 0.68 2.90
CA ILE A 46 7.41 -0.30 2.19
C ILE A 46 6.53 -1.41 1.61
N ALA A 47 5.57 -1.91 2.38
CA ALA A 47 4.62 -2.92 1.93
C ALA A 47 3.74 -2.40 0.78
N ALA A 48 3.27 -1.15 0.87
CA ALA A 48 2.50 -0.51 -0.20
C ALA A 48 3.32 -0.37 -1.50
N MET A 49 4.58 0.03 -1.41
CA MET A 49 5.46 0.10 -2.58
C MET A 49 5.68 -1.28 -3.22
N ALA A 50 5.89 -2.32 -2.41
CA ALA A 50 6.01 -3.69 -2.90
C ALA A 50 4.74 -4.16 -3.62
N LEU A 51 3.56 -3.85 -3.06
CA LEU A 51 2.27 -4.11 -3.69
C LEU A 51 2.14 -3.42 -5.04
N HIS A 52 2.45 -2.11 -5.11
CA HIS A 52 2.37 -1.34 -6.34
C HIS A 52 3.31 -1.90 -7.43
N MET A 53 4.53 -2.29 -7.06
CA MET A 53 5.47 -2.92 -7.99
C MET A 53 4.92 -4.26 -8.49
N ALA A 54 4.40 -5.10 -7.60
CA ALA A 54 3.83 -6.39 -7.98
C ALA A 54 2.65 -6.22 -8.95
N LEU A 55 1.71 -5.32 -8.64
CA LEU A 55 0.56 -5.05 -9.51
C LEU A 55 0.99 -4.44 -10.85
N SER A 56 2.01 -3.58 -10.88
CA SER A 56 2.57 -3.03 -12.12
C SER A 56 3.15 -4.12 -13.01
N ILE A 57 3.84 -5.11 -12.44
CA ILE A 57 4.33 -6.28 -13.18
C ILE A 57 3.14 -7.07 -13.77
N LEU A 58 2.07 -7.27 -12.99
CA LEU A 58 0.88 -7.97 -13.46
C LEU A 58 0.21 -7.24 -14.64
N VAL A 59 0.05 -5.93 -14.53
CA VAL A 59 -0.46 -5.06 -15.60
C VAL A 59 0.43 -5.14 -16.84
N TRP A 60 1.74 -5.02 -16.66
CA TRP A 60 2.70 -5.14 -17.76
C TRP A 60 2.59 -6.47 -18.49
N MET A 61 2.48 -7.58 -17.75
CA MET A 61 2.29 -8.91 -18.36
C MET A 61 0.98 -9.02 -19.12
N ALA A 62 -0.10 -8.40 -18.64
CA ALA A 62 -1.39 -8.40 -19.31
C ALA A 62 -1.35 -7.58 -20.60
N VAL A 63 -0.76 -6.38 -20.57
CA VAL A 63 -0.61 -5.50 -21.74
C VAL A 63 0.29 -6.09 -22.80
N THR A 64 1.39 -6.73 -22.40
CA THR A 64 2.31 -7.43 -23.32
C THR A 64 1.80 -8.81 -23.78
N ARG A 65 0.55 -9.15 -23.46
CA ARG A 65 -0.11 -10.41 -23.82
C ARG A 65 0.62 -11.68 -23.35
N ARG A 66 1.42 -11.56 -22.30
CA ARG A 66 2.05 -12.72 -21.66
C ARG A 66 1.07 -13.51 -20.81
N VAL A 67 0.06 -12.82 -20.29
CA VAL A 67 -1.10 -13.40 -19.61
C VAL A 67 -2.38 -12.81 -20.22
N PRO A 68 -3.54 -13.46 -20.03
CA PRO A 68 -4.82 -12.93 -20.50
C PRO A 68 -5.12 -11.53 -19.95
N ILE A 69 -5.80 -10.69 -20.73
CA ILE A 69 -6.13 -9.29 -20.37
C ILE A 69 -6.94 -9.19 -19.06
N TRP A 70 -7.61 -10.24 -18.64
CA TRP A 70 -8.32 -10.29 -17.36
C TRP A 70 -7.44 -9.99 -16.15
N TYR A 71 -6.14 -10.27 -16.23
CA TYR A 71 -5.20 -9.93 -15.17
C TYR A 71 -5.02 -8.44 -14.96
N TYR A 72 -5.33 -7.60 -15.97
CA TYR A 72 -5.40 -6.16 -15.80
C TYR A 72 -6.54 -5.78 -14.83
N PHE A 73 -7.75 -6.31 -15.07
CA PHE A 73 -8.89 -6.06 -14.18
C PHE A 73 -8.65 -6.67 -12.78
N ALA A 74 -8.03 -7.85 -12.73
CA ALA A 74 -7.63 -8.44 -11.46
C ALA A 74 -6.66 -7.56 -10.68
N ALA A 75 -5.70 -6.89 -11.33
CA ALA A 75 -4.79 -5.96 -10.67
C ALA A 75 -5.54 -4.78 -10.03
N VAL A 76 -6.54 -4.21 -10.73
CA VAL A 76 -7.37 -3.13 -10.20
C VAL A 76 -8.18 -3.59 -8.99
N LEU A 77 -8.81 -4.76 -9.07
CA LEU A 77 -9.59 -5.33 -7.97
C LEU A 77 -8.72 -5.68 -6.75
N LEU A 78 -7.54 -6.26 -6.99
CA LEU A 78 -6.59 -6.59 -5.92
C LEU A 78 -6.08 -5.31 -5.24
N HIS A 79 -5.80 -4.25 -6.00
CA HIS A 79 -5.43 -2.96 -5.44
C HIS A 79 -6.55 -2.38 -4.55
N ALA A 80 -7.79 -2.39 -5.05
CA ALA A 80 -8.94 -1.94 -4.28
C ALA A 80 -9.14 -2.78 -3.01
N ALA A 81 -9.05 -4.12 -3.10
CA ALA A 81 -9.18 -5.03 -1.97
C ALA A 81 -8.09 -4.81 -0.92
N ALA A 82 -6.85 -4.56 -1.33
CA ALA A 82 -5.73 -4.27 -0.42
C ALA A 82 -5.93 -2.98 0.39
N ASN A 83 -6.71 -2.02 -0.13
CA ASN A 83 -7.04 -0.77 0.57
C ASN A 83 -8.25 -0.87 1.50
N ILE A 84 -9.04 -1.96 1.46
CA ILE A 84 -10.23 -2.13 2.31
C ILE A 84 -9.88 -2.05 3.81
N PRO A 85 -8.83 -2.72 4.34
CA PRO A 85 -8.51 -2.64 5.76
C PRO A 85 -8.23 -1.21 6.23
N ALA A 86 -7.53 -0.42 5.42
CA ALA A 86 -7.26 0.99 5.71
C ALA A 86 -8.55 1.82 5.73
N ALA A 87 -9.46 1.59 4.79
CA ALA A 87 -10.77 2.26 4.77
C ALA A 87 -11.63 1.89 5.98
N LEU A 88 -11.65 0.61 6.38
CA LEU A 88 -12.39 0.14 7.56
C LEU A 88 -11.84 0.73 8.86
N SER A 89 -10.52 0.94 8.94
CA SER A 89 -9.90 1.60 10.08
C SER A 89 -10.33 3.07 10.20
N GLN A 90 -10.42 3.78 9.07
CA GLN A 90 -10.88 5.18 9.03
C GLN A 90 -12.35 5.31 9.44
N LEU A 91 -13.18 4.30 9.17
CA LEU A 91 -14.56 4.23 9.60
C LEU A 91 -14.71 3.85 11.09
N GLY A 92 -13.62 3.60 11.80
CA GLY A 92 -13.62 3.24 13.23
C GLY A 92 -14.11 1.82 13.52
N LEU A 93 -14.31 0.99 12.49
CA LEU A 93 -14.75 -0.40 12.62
C LEU A 93 -13.64 -1.31 13.15
N LEU A 94 -12.40 -0.97 12.88
CA LEU A 94 -11.22 -1.64 13.40
C LEU A 94 -10.48 -0.68 14.35
N ARG A 95 -10.38 -1.05 15.63
CA ARG A 95 -9.78 -0.18 16.66
C ARG A 95 -8.35 -0.56 17.04
N SER A 96 -7.94 -1.79 16.78
CA SER A 96 -6.60 -2.25 17.14
C SER A 96 -5.62 -1.97 16.01
N MET A 97 -4.70 -1.04 16.24
CA MET A 97 -3.63 -0.68 15.29
C MET A 97 -2.82 -1.90 14.84
N TRP A 98 -2.42 -2.76 15.75
CA TRP A 98 -1.62 -3.95 15.43
C TRP A 98 -2.37 -4.99 14.59
N CYS A 99 -3.70 -5.13 14.81
CA CYS A 99 -4.53 -6.00 13.99
C CYS A 99 -4.65 -5.47 12.56
N ILE A 100 -4.81 -4.15 12.40
CA ILE A 100 -4.92 -3.50 11.08
C ILE A 100 -3.61 -3.69 10.31
N GLU A 101 -2.48 -3.38 10.93
CA GLU A 101 -1.15 -3.55 10.33
C GLU A 101 -0.89 -5.01 9.93
N GLY A 102 -1.24 -5.96 10.80
CA GLY A 102 -1.12 -7.38 10.50
C GLY A 102 -1.96 -7.80 9.30
N ILE A 103 -3.20 -7.32 9.18
CA ILE A 103 -4.09 -7.61 8.04
C ILE A 103 -3.53 -6.99 6.76
N ILE A 104 -3.09 -5.74 6.79
CA ILE A 104 -2.51 -5.04 5.64
C ILE A 104 -1.28 -5.79 5.14
N LEU A 105 -0.37 -6.15 6.02
CA LEU A 105 0.84 -6.90 5.66
C LEU A 105 0.51 -8.28 5.09
N ALA A 106 -0.44 -9.00 5.69
CA ALA A 106 -0.86 -10.32 5.21
C ALA A 106 -1.48 -10.25 3.81
N VAL A 107 -2.36 -9.28 3.56
CA VAL A 107 -3.00 -9.07 2.25
C VAL A 107 -1.94 -8.69 1.22
N ASN A 108 -1.04 -7.77 1.53
CA ASN A 108 0.04 -7.36 0.62
C ASN A 108 0.97 -8.54 0.28
N ALA A 109 1.36 -9.34 1.28
CA ALA A 109 2.17 -10.53 1.06
C ALA A 109 1.45 -11.56 0.17
N ALA A 110 0.16 -11.80 0.40
CA ALA A 110 -0.64 -12.73 -0.41
C ALA A 110 -0.72 -12.27 -1.87
N VAL A 111 -0.94 -10.97 -2.13
CA VAL A 111 -0.97 -10.42 -3.49
C VAL A 111 0.40 -10.53 -4.15
N CYS A 112 1.48 -10.21 -3.46
CA CYS A 112 2.83 -10.34 -4.00
C CYS A 112 3.17 -11.79 -4.36
N LEU A 113 2.81 -12.76 -3.51
CA LEU A 113 3.00 -14.19 -3.77
C LEU A 113 2.15 -14.67 -4.96
N PHE A 114 0.91 -14.20 -5.05
CA PHE A 114 0.04 -14.49 -6.20
C PHE A 114 0.68 -13.99 -7.49
N VAL A 115 1.08 -12.72 -7.56
CA VAL A 115 1.73 -12.14 -8.75
C VAL A 115 3.02 -12.87 -9.09
N TRP A 116 3.83 -13.20 -8.09
CA TRP A 116 5.04 -14.01 -8.28
C TRP A 116 4.74 -15.39 -8.89
N SER A 117 3.69 -16.06 -8.44
CA SER A 117 3.26 -17.34 -8.98
C SER A 117 2.84 -17.25 -10.44
N VAL A 118 2.09 -16.21 -10.80
CA VAL A 118 1.66 -15.92 -12.18
C VAL A 118 2.88 -15.62 -13.05
N TYR A 119 3.80 -14.78 -12.56
CA TYR A 119 5.03 -14.43 -13.26
C TYR A 119 5.88 -15.69 -13.57
N ARG A 120 6.11 -16.52 -12.56
CA ARG A 120 6.87 -17.78 -12.76
C ARG A 120 6.23 -18.68 -13.82
N LYS A 121 4.91 -18.85 -13.78
CA LYS A 121 4.19 -19.65 -14.79
C LYS A 121 4.32 -19.05 -16.18
N ALA A 122 4.18 -17.73 -16.31
CA ALA A 122 4.29 -17.06 -17.60
C ALA A 122 5.71 -17.14 -18.19
N CYS A 123 6.76 -17.06 -17.35
CA CYS A 123 8.15 -17.19 -17.79
C CYS A 123 8.53 -18.61 -18.20
N VAL A 124 8.01 -19.63 -17.51
CA VAL A 124 8.29 -21.03 -17.84
C VAL A 124 7.66 -21.45 -19.17
N HIS A 125 6.45 -20.94 -19.49
CA HIS A 125 5.71 -21.34 -20.69
C HIS A 125 6.09 -20.54 -21.95
N ARG A 126 6.73 -19.39 -21.80
CA ARG A 126 7.25 -18.57 -22.91
C ARG A 126 8.62 -18.01 -22.54
N PRO A 127 9.71 -18.78 -22.73
CA PRO A 127 11.05 -18.24 -22.61
C PRO A 127 11.18 -17.04 -23.55
N LEU A 128 11.91 -16.02 -23.10
CA LEU A 128 12.18 -14.82 -23.86
C LEU A 128 12.77 -15.26 -25.20
N ALA A 129 12.03 -15.08 -26.29
CA ALA A 129 12.60 -15.18 -27.61
C ALA A 129 13.66 -14.09 -27.72
N GLY A 130 14.93 -14.49 -27.80
CA GLY A 130 16.07 -13.62 -28.01
C GLY A 130 15.98 -12.91 -29.37
#